data_445982a4d35a66d4afc2fc14c355ba3f
#
_entry.id   445982a4d35a66d4afc2fc14c355ba3f
#
_cell.length_a   1.000
_cell.length_b   1.000
_cell.length_c   1.000
_cell.angle_alpha   90.00
_cell.angle_beta   90.00
_cell.angle_gamma   90.00
#
_symmetry.space_group_name_H-M   'P 1'
#
loop_
_entity.id
_entity.type
_entity.pdbx_description
1 polymer ?
#
loop_
_entity_poly.entity_id
_entity_poly.type
_entity_poly.pdbx_seq_one_letter_code
_entity_poly.pdbx_strand_id
1 'polypeptide(L)'
;MQIIHDVRGYANEHAELLFKGEAPEEDIISRFSESAIWACTTCNACVDVCPVNIEHVPKLTDARRHLMMERMEFDESVEDTVMPLMMTIENLESDSNPYGIPMHERGDWAADLDVKVAEPAEYIYFAGCAASFDERNRVSQKIVRHNL
;
A
#
# COMPACT_ATOMS: atom_id res chain seq x y z
N MET A 1 1.45 -13.29 -16.24
CA MET A 1 1.57 -14.73 -16.58
C MET A 1 2.90 -15.34 -16.12
N GLN A 2 3.95 -14.58 -16.02
CA GLN A 2 5.27 -15.07 -15.57
C GLN A 2 5.20 -15.79 -14.21
N ILE A 3 4.58 -15.18 -13.20
CA ILE A 3 4.46 -15.75 -11.85
C ILE A 3 3.89 -17.17 -11.84
N ILE A 4 2.91 -17.48 -12.70
CA ILE A 4 2.33 -18.83 -12.78
C ILE A 4 3.35 -19.85 -13.31
N HIS A 5 4.17 -19.44 -14.27
CA HIS A 5 5.25 -20.29 -14.79
C HIS A 5 6.31 -20.55 -13.71
N ASP A 6 6.65 -19.53 -12.94
CA ASP A 6 7.66 -19.62 -11.89
C ASP A 6 7.19 -20.55 -10.76
N VAL A 7 5.92 -20.40 -10.31
CA VAL A 7 5.30 -21.32 -9.34
C VAL A 7 5.27 -22.77 -9.83
N ARG A 8 4.91 -22.98 -11.09
CA ARG A 8 4.88 -24.32 -11.68
C ARG A 8 6.28 -24.92 -11.79
N GLY A 9 7.27 -24.12 -12.20
CA GLY A 9 8.66 -24.54 -12.25
C GLY A 9 9.15 -25.00 -10.88
N TYR A 10 8.99 -24.14 -9.88
CA TYR A 10 9.35 -24.44 -8.49
C TYR A 10 8.66 -25.71 -7.95
N ALA A 11 7.34 -25.83 -8.15
CA ALA A 11 6.59 -27.00 -7.69
C ALA A 11 7.05 -28.31 -8.36
N ASN A 12 7.44 -28.28 -9.63
CA ASN A 12 7.95 -29.46 -10.33
C ASN A 12 9.35 -29.85 -9.82
N GLU A 13 10.22 -28.87 -9.57
CA GLU A 13 11.59 -29.11 -9.08
C GLU A 13 11.60 -29.67 -7.66
N HIS A 14 10.67 -29.21 -6.81
CA HIS A 14 10.57 -29.60 -5.40
C HIS A 14 9.43 -30.59 -5.10
N ALA A 15 8.87 -31.24 -6.13
CA ALA A 15 7.69 -32.08 -6.01
C ALA A 15 7.81 -33.16 -4.92
N GLU A 16 8.96 -33.84 -4.81
CA GLU A 16 9.15 -34.88 -3.81
C GLU A 16 9.09 -34.36 -2.37
N LEU A 17 9.68 -33.18 -2.09
CA LEU A 17 9.65 -32.54 -0.78
C LEU A 17 8.25 -32.06 -0.44
N LEU A 18 7.60 -31.38 -1.39
CA LEU A 18 6.25 -30.88 -1.21
C LEU A 18 5.22 -32.00 -0.98
N PHE A 19 5.34 -33.14 -1.67
CA PHE A 19 4.49 -34.32 -1.42
C PHE A 19 4.73 -34.95 -0.04
N LYS A 20 5.94 -34.83 0.52
CA LYS A 20 6.24 -35.28 1.90
C LYS A 20 5.79 -34.26 2.96
N GLY A 21 5.34 -33.06 2.55
CA GLY A 21 5.01 -31.95 3.47
C GLY A 21 6.24 -31.26 4.06
N GLU A 22 7.40 -31.43 3.44
CA GLU A 22 8.65 -30.77 3.82
C GLU A 22 8.79 -29.47 3.02
N ALA A 23 9.17 -28.38 3.69
CA ALA A 23 9.46 -27.12 3.02
C ALA A 23 10.84 -27.17 2.35
N PRO A 24 10.96 -26.81 1.06
CA PRO A 24 12.27 -26.63 0.42
C PRO A 24 13.08 -25.54 1.13
N GLU A 25 14.42 -25.63 1.08
CA GLU A 25 15.31 -24.59 1.62
C GLU A 25 15.24 -23.29 0.79
N GLU A 26 14.96 -23.41 -0.50
CA GLU A 26 14.81 -22.28 -1.39
C GLU A 26 13.44 -21.61 -1.21
N ASP A 27 13.43 -20.30 -0.99
CA ASP A 27 12.20 -19.52 -0.94
C ASP A 27 11.60 -19.35 -2.33
N ILE A 28 10.33 -19.71 -2.49
CA ILE A 28 9.58 -19.55 -3.75
C ILE A 28 9.57 -18.10 -4.25
N ILE A 29 9.61 -17.14 -3.34
CA ILE A 29 9.58 -15.71 -3.68
C ILE A 29 10.84 -15.29 -4.43
N SER A 30 11.97 -15.96 -4.21
CA SER A 30 13.23 -15.70 -4.94
C SER A 30 13.14 -16.00 -6.45
N ARG A 31 12.15 -16.79 -6.86
CA ARG A 31 11.87 -17.12 -8.28
C ARG A 31 11.04 -16.06 -8.97
N PHE A 32 10.38 -15.17 -8.23
CA PHE A 32 9.53 -14.14 -8.81
C PHE A 32 10.32 -12.89 -9.13
N SER A 33 9.93 -12.22 -10.23
CA SER A 33 10.36 -10.86 -10.45
C SER A 33 9.71 -9.96 -9.42
N GLU A 34 10.50 -9.29 -8.59
CA GLU A 34 9.98 -8.34 -7.59
C GLU A 34 9.18 -7.22 -8.26
N SER A 35 9.64 -6.73 -9.41
CA SER A 35 8.90 -5.73 -10.18
C SER A 35 7.49 -6.19 -10.58
N ALA A 36 7.30 -7.48 -10.89
CA ALA A 36 5.97 -8.04 -11.18
C ALA A 36 5.07 -8.10 -9.94
N ILE A 37 5.64 -8.40 -8.77
CA ILE A 37 4.92 -8.39 -7.48
C ILE A 37 4.46 -6.97 -7.15
N TRP A 38 5.34 -5.98 -7.31
CA TRP A 38 5.03 -4.58 -6.99
C TRP A 38 4.16 -3.88 -8.03
N ALA A 39 4.18 -4.29 -9.29
CA ALA A 39 3.30 -3.75 -10.33
C ALA A 39 1.81 -4.10 -10.15
N CYS A 40 1.47 -5.04 -9.27
CA CYS A 40 0.08 -5.40 -9.02
C CYS A 40 -0.67 -4.27 -8.28
N THR A 41 -1.72 -3.74 -8.87
CA THR A 41 -2.57 -2.69 -8.29
C THR A 41 -3.68 -3.21 -7.38
N THR A 42 -3.72 -4.51 -7.10
CA THR A 42 -4.75 -5.17 -6.28
C THR A 42 -6.19 -4.94 -6.77
N CYS A 43 -6.39 -4.70 -8.05
CA CYS A 43 -7.69 -4.38 -8.64
C CYS A 43 -8.68 -5.56 -8.74
N ASN A 44 -8.27 -6.78 -8.39
CA ASN A 44 -9.05 -8.03 -8.47
C ASN A 44 -9.50 -8.47 -9.89
N ALA A 45 -9.18 -7.76 -10.96
CA ALA A 45 -9.59 -8.13 -12.31
C ALA A 45 -9.15 -9.56 -12.72
N CYS A 46 -7.98 -10.01 -12.24
CA CYS A 46 -7.50 -11.38 -12.48
C CYS A 46 -8.36 -12.45 -11.77
N VAL A 47 -8.96 -12.12 -10.63
CA VAL A 47 -9.86 -13.02 -9.89
C VAL A 47 -11.21 -13.07 -10.61
N ASP A 48 -11.73 -11.93 -11.02
CA ASP A 48 -13.04 -11.79 -11.66
C ASP A 48 -13.12 -12.53 -13.01
N VAL A 49 -12.03 -12.50 -13.80
CA VAL A 49 -11.96 -13.22 -15.07
C VAL A 49 -11.51 -14.68 -14.94
N CYS A 50 -11.18 -15.15 -13.75
CA CYS A 50 -10.68 -16.50 -13.55
C CYS A 50 -11.82 -17.52 -13.59
N PRO A 51 -11.84 -18.49 -14.51
CA PRO A 51 -12.95 -19.45 -14.65
C PRO A 51 -13.08 -20.40 -13.45
N VAL A 52 -12.07 -20.47 -12.60
CA VAL A 52 -12.02 -21.33 -11.40
C VAL A 52 -11.90 -20.53 -10.11
N ASN A 53 -12.10 -19.22 -10.15
CA ASN A 53 -12.12 -18.29 -9.01
C ASN A 53 -10.85 -18.38 -8.11
N ILE A 54 -9.67 -18.47 -8.72
CA ILE A 54 -8.42 -18.45 -7.94
C ILE A 54 -8.17 -17.03 -7.41
N GLU A 55 -8.03 -16.92 -6.10
CA GLU A 55 -7.72 -15.67 -5.41
C GLU A 55 -6.20 -15.37 -5.49
N HIS A 56 -5.78 -14.61 -6.52
CA HIS A 56 -4.37 -14.26 -6.73
C HIS A 56 -3.91 -13.12 -5.82
N VAL A 57 -4.76 -12.13 -5.57
CA VAL A 57 -4.39 -10.90 -4.86
C VAL A 57 -3.92 -11.14 -3.43
N PRO A 58 -4.55 -11.97 -2.60
CA PRO A 58 -4.03 -12.30 -1.28
C PRO A 58 -2.62 -12.86 -1.31
N LYS A 59 -2.30 -13.72 -2.28
CA LYS A 59 -0.96 -14.32 -2.42
C LYS A 59 0.10 -13.28 -2.79
N LEU A 60 -0.22 -12.32 -3.65
CA LEU A 60 0.68 -11.21 -3.97
C LEU A 60 0.88 -10.27 -2.78
N THR A 61 -0.17 -10.06 -1.98
CA THR A 61 -0.07 -9.28 -0.74
C THR A 61 0.83 -9.99 0.29
N ASP A 62 0.71 -11.30 0.42
CA ASP A 62 1.57 -12.10 1.31
C ASP A 62 3.03 -12.08 0.83
N ALA A 63 3.26 -12.16 -0.49
CA ALA A 63 4.60 -12.03 -1.07
C ALA A 63 5.24 -10.66 -0.75
N ARG A 64 4.49 -9.56 -0.88
CA ARG A 64 4.94 -8.21 -0.50
C ARG A 64 5.26 -8.13 0.99
N ARG A 65 4.40 -8.71 1.81
CA ARG A 65 4.62 -8.75 3.27
C ARG A 65 5.89 -9.49 3.63
N HIS A 66 6.15 -10.63 3.00
CA HIS A 66 7.38 -11.39 3.16
C HIS A 66 8.62 -10.58 2.77
N LEU A 67 8.61 -9.93 1.60
CA LEU A 67 9.70 -9.07 1.15
C LEU A 67 9.98 -7.93 2.12
N MET A 68 8.93 -7.26 2.61
CA MET A 68 9.05 -6.09 3.50
C MET A 68 9.46 -6.45 4.93
N MET A 69 8.96 -7.55 5.48
CA MET A 69 9.08 -7.85 6.91
C MET A 69 10.15 -8.89 7.23
N GLU A 70 10.45 -9.80 6.30
CA GLU A 70 11.38 -10.90 6.55
C GLU A 70 12.69 -10.73 5.81
N ARG A 71 12.66 -10.40 4.53
CA ARG A 71 13.89 -10.25 3.75
C ARG A 71 14.52 -8.87 3.92
N MET A 72 13.73 -7.80 3.87
CA MET A 72 14.18 -6.40 3.95
C MET A 72 15.28 -6.04 2.92
N GLU A 73 15.42 -6.82 1.87
CA GLU A 73 16.33 -6.61 0.76
C GLU A 73 15.48 -6.52 -0.52
N PHE A 74 15.73 -5.51 -1.34
CA PHE A 74 14.96 -5.24 -2.54
C PHE A 74 15.87 -5.17 -3.75
N ASP A 75 15.38 -5.63 -4.90
CA ASP A 75 16.04 -5.44 -6.17
C ASP A 75 16.12 -3.95 -6.53
N GLU A 76 17.22 -3.52 -7.14
CA GLU A 76 17.38 -2.15 -7.66
C GLU A 76 16.20 -1.73 -8.57
N SER A 77 15.58 -2.69 -9.27
CA SER A 77 14.43 -2.46 -10.15
C SER A 77 13.16 -1.98 -9.45
N VAL A 78 13.06 -2.15 -8.13
CA VAL A 78 11.87 -1.78 -7.32
C VAL A 78 12.17 -0.73 -6.26
N GLU A 79 13.42 -0.31 -6.12
CA GLU A 79 13.85 0.65 -5.11
C GLU A 79 13.04 1.95 -5.19
N ASP A 80 12.84 2.50 -6.38
CA ASP A 80 12.03 3.71 -6.62
C ASP A 80 10.55 3.55 -6.17
N THR A 81 10.06 2.30 -6.06
CA THR A 81 8.69 2.02 -5.61
C THR A 81 8.64 1.77 -4.10
N VAL A 82 9.62 1.08 -3.57
CA VAL A 82 9.63 0.65 -2.16
C VAL A 82 10.08 1.78 -1.23
N MET A 83 11.07 2.57 -1.62
CA MET A 83 11.59 3.65 -0.78
C MET A 83 10.52 4.69 -0.41
N PRO A 84 9.68 5.21 -1.33
CA PRO A 84 8.59 6.11 -0.95
C PRO A 84 7.57 5.47 -0.01
N LEU A 85 7.33 4.15 -0.13
CA LEU A 85 6.45 3.42 0.78
C LEU A 85 7.04 3.35 2.20
N MET A 86 8.34 3.03 2.32
CA MET A 86 9.04 3.02 3.60
C MET A 86 9.02 4.39 4.28
N MET A 87 9.32 5.45 3.53
CA MET A 87 9.22 6.84 4.03
C MET A 87 7.80 7.17 4.51
N THR A 88 6.78 6.71 3.78
CA THR A 88 5.38 6.92 4.17
C THR A 88 5.06 6.23 5.50
N ILE A 89 5.56 5.01 5.70
CA ILE A 89 5.38 4.25 6.96
C ILE A 89 6.08 4.98 8.11
N GLU A 90 7.33 5.41 7.92
CA GLU A 90 8.09 6.18 8.90
C GLU A 90 7.37 7.49 9.29
N ASN A 91 6.87 8.22 8.30
CA ASN A 91 6.09 9.44 8.53
C ASN A 91 4.78 9.16 9.30
N LEU A 92 4.13 8.02 9.05
CA LEU A 92 2.92 7.64 9.78
C LEU A 92 3.23 7.32 11.25
N GLU A 93 4.39 6.73 11.53
CA GLU A 93 4.83 6.42 12.89
C GLU A 93 5.28 7.68 13.64
N SER A 94 6.04 8.59 13.00
CA SER A 94 6.59 9.79 13.63
C SER A 94 5.57 10.93 13.72
N ASP A 95 4.89 11.26 12.62
CA ASP A 95 4.05 12.45 12.48
C ASP A 95 2.56 12.15 12.36
N SER A 96 2.17 10.87 12.43
CA SER A 96 0.77 10.40 12.31
C SER A 96 0.11 10.84 10.98
N ASN A 97 0.90 11.07 9.95
CA ASN A 97 0.42 11.37 8.61
C ASN A 97 1.46 10.97 7.55
N PRO A 98 1.04 10.63 6.30
CA PRO A 98 1.94 10.14 5.27
C PRO A 98 2.88 11.21 4.67
N TYR A 99 2.67 12.49 4.99
CA TYR A 99 3.42 13.62 4.42
C TYR A 99 4.63 14.01 5.25
N GLY A 100 4.78 13.48 6.49
CA GLY A 100 5.85 13.89 7.41
C GLY A 100 5.73 15.34 7.86
N ILE A 101 4.53 15.89 7.89
CA ILE A 101 4.26 17.26 8.29
C ILE A 101 3.79 17.26 9.75
N PRO A 102 4.34 18.14 10.61
CA PRO A 102 3.97 18.22 12.01
C PRO A 102 2.47 18.37 12.24
N MET A 103 1.94 17.67 13.24
CA MET A 103 0.50 17.64 13.53
C MET A 103 -0.12 19.01 13.83
N HIS A 104 0.66 19.95 14.34
CA HIS A 104 0.16 21.29 14.64
C HIS A 104 -0.21 22.09 13.38
N GLU A 105 0.36 21.76 12.22
CA GLU A 105 0.05 22.38 10.93
C GLU A 105 -1.23 21.84 10.29
N ARG A 106 -1.84 20.79 10.87
CA ARG A 106 -3.06 20.17 10.32
C ARG A 106 -4.23 21.15 10.15
N GLY A 107 -4.28 22.17 10.98
CA GLY A 107 -5.33 23.20 10.98
C GLY A 107 -5.08 24.40 10.06
N ASP A 108 -3.87 24.57 9.53
CA ASP A 108 -3.45 25.80 8.82
C ASP A 108 -4.26 26.09 7.57
N TRP A 109 -4.79 25.08 6.91
CA TRP A 109 -5.68 25.26 5.77
C TRP A 109 -6.95 26.07 6.10
N ALA A 110 -7.35 26.08 7.36
CA ALA A 110 -8.56 26.72 7.85
C ALA A 110 -8.27 28.02 8.62
N ALA A 111 -7.02 28.48 8.69
CA ALA A 111 -6.63 29.67 9.46
C ALA A 111 -7.37 30.95 9.05
N ASP A 112 -7.73 31.05 7.76
CA ASP A 112 -8.47 32.19 7.20
C ASP A 112 -9.99 32.04 7.33
N LEU A 113 -10.48 30.92 7.88
CA LEU A 113 -11.88 30.60 7.97
C LEU A 113 -12.34 30.67 9.43
N ASP A 114 -13.51 31.26 9.68
CA ASP A 114 -14.13 31.23 11.01
C ASP A 114 -14.70 29.83 11.28
N VAL A 115 -13.79 28.90 11.62
CA VAL A 115 -14.12 27.48 11.88
C VAL A 115 -14.19 27.25 13.37
N LYS A 116 -15.36 26.85 13.84
CA LYS A 116 -15.52 26.38 15.21
C LYS A 116 -14.99 24.97 15.34
N VAL A 117 -13.99 24.79 16.20
CA VAL A 117 -13.39 23.49 16.48
C VAL A 117 -13.91 22.98 17.83
N ALA A 118 -14.36 21.74 17.88
CA ALA A 118 -14.85 21.06 19.09
C ALA A 118 -16.09 21.72 19.77
N GLU A 119 -16.84 22.55 19.09
CA GLU A 119 -18.16 23.02 19.54
C GLU A 119 -19.28 22.10 19.02
N PRO A 120 -20.42 22.00 19.72
CA PRO A 120 -21.59 21.27 19.23
C PRO A 120 -22.05 21.87 17.90
N ALA A 121 -22.15 21.05 16.86
CA ALA A 121 -22.55 21.47 15.53
C ALA A 121 -23.53 20.43 14.93
N GLU A 122 -24.42 20.91 14.05
CA GLU A 122 -25.34 20.05 13.33
C GLU A 122 -24.59 19.11 12.34
N TYR A 123 -23.51 19.63 11.76
CA TYR A 123 -22.67 18.89 10.83
C TYR A 123 -21.21 18.91 11.28
N ILE A 124 -20.55 17.74 11.18
CA ILE A 124 -19.11 17.60 11.46
C ILE A 124 -18.39 17.36 10.13
N TYR A 125 -17.42 18.22 9.82
CA TYR A 125 -16.54 18.04 8.68
C TYR A 125 -15.23 17.41 9.12
N PHE A 126 -14.93 16.20 8.62
CA PHE A 126 -13.69 15.51 8.88
C PHE A 126 -12.68 15.74 7.75
N ALA A 127 -11.66 16.57 8.00
CA ALA A 127 -10.56 16.80 7.09
C ALA A 127 -9.51 15.70 7.23
N GLY A 128 -9.34 14.86 6.19
CA GLY A 128 -8.28 13.86 6.13
C GLY A 128 -6.89 14.48 5.90
N CYS A 129 -5.83 13.65 5.92
CA CYS A 129 -4.46 14.12 5.76
C CYS A 129 -4.23 14.83 4.41
N ALA A 130 -4.73 14.26 3.30
CA ALA A 130 -4.60 14.91 1.99
C ALA A 130 -5.23 16.30 1.96
N ALA A 131 -6.38 16.43 2.56
CA ALA A 131 -7.08 17.69 2.66
C ALA A 131 -6.36 18.72 3.54
N SER A 132 -5.68 18.29 4.56
CA SER A 132 -4.94 19.15 5.49
C SER A 132 -3.56 19.57 4.98
N PHE A 133 -2.86 18.70 4.26
CA PHE A 133 -1.45 18.87 3.93
C PHE A 133 -1.14 19.03 2.45
N ASP A 134 -1.97 18.47 1.55
CA ASP A 134 -1.78 18.63 0.11
C ASP A 134 -2.31 19.98 -0.37
N GLU A 135 -1.46 20.76 -0.99
CA GLU A 135 -1.73 22.15 -1.38
C GLU A 135 -2.93 22.27 -2.36
N ARG A 136 -3.04 21.34 -3.29
CA ARG A 136 -4.14 21.28 -4.27
C ARG A 136 -5.48 20.96 -3.60
N ASN A 137 -5.46 20.04 -2.65
CA ASN A 137 -6.67 19.66 -1.92
C ASN A 137 -7.10 20.73 -0.91
N ARG A 138 -6.17 21.47 -0.33
CA ARG A 138 -6.45 22.64 0.53
C ARG A 138 -7.31 23.69 -0.19
N VAL A 139 -7.00 24.00 -1.44
CA VAL A 139 -7.76 24.95 -2.25
C VAL A 139 -9.19 24.43 -2.49
N SER A 140 -9.35 23.17 -2.84
CA SER A 140 -10.65 22.55 -3.06
C SER A 140 -11.54 22.57 -1.81
N GLN A 141 -10.96 22.35 -0.64
CA GLN A 141 -11.68 22.42 0.64
C GLN A 141 -12.19 23.83 0.98
N LYS A 142 -11.38 24.84 0.77
CA LYS A 142 -11.81 26.24 0.97
C LYS A 142 -13.05 26.57 0.13
N ILE A 143 -13.12 26.06 -1.10
CA ILE A 143 -14.27 26.27 -2.02
C ILE A 143 -15.51 25.54 -1.51
N VAL A 144 -15.39 24.27 -1.07
CA VAL A 144 -16.54 23.50 -0.56
C VAL A 144 -17.18 24.19 0.65
N ARG A 145 -16.37 24.70 1.57
CA ARG A 145 -16.89 25.35 2.76
C ARG A 145 -17.51 26.73 2.50
N HIS A 146 -17.07 27.45 1.48
CA HIS A 146 -17.67 28.73 1.13
C HIS A 146 -19.12 28.60 0.60
N ASN A 147 -19.52 27.36 0.25
CA ASN A 147 -20.84 27.06 -0.31
C ASN A 147 -21.76 26.25 0.65
N LEU A 148 -21.30 26.00 1.90
CA LEU A 148 -22.07 25.41 2.99
C LEU A 148 -22.48 26.48 4.01
#